data_8524ecc368fea916c8841c92f0e9bb45
#
_entry.id   8524ecc368fea916c8841c92f0e9bb45
#
_cell.length_a   1.000
_cell.length_b   1.000
_cell.length_c   1.000
_cell.angle_alpha   90.00
_cell.angle_beta   90.00
_cell.angle_gamma   90.00
#
_symmetry.space_group_name_H-M   'P 1'
#
loop_
_entity.id
_entity.type
_entity.pdbx_description
1 polymer ?
#
loop_
_entity_poly.entity_id
_entity_poly.type
_entity_poly.pdbx_seq_one_letter_code
_entity_poly.pdbx_strand_id
1 'polypeptide(L)'
;MSRHLMKGLTFVGSFVIFSTIAGCISTNGIAPQEQRLGDTELATDAAIAHANQEAGWPAEQWWRAYGDPQLNAWVQTALEGSPTLAQAEARVRMAMAMAGIAESAESPQIGVDASLTRHRWPTDYFYGPGDLADSTTFNNNAALGFNYSLDLWGRERSNTERYVNIAKMTAAEARMAQLELEGNIVRAYIQLSLQYAKLDIGKAMLAQQQGILALAQRRLDGGIGTHFEVSQAEVPLPETERKIEAVDEEIQLTRNQIAALAGKGPGAGTSIQRPSLKLAEGPGLPSKLPMELLGHRPDVVASRWKVAAQAKGVDVARAEFYPNVDLVASIGYSAVGGGVLEFLNAEKFTYGVGPAISLPIFDGGRRRSQLSQESAGYDAAVAQYNQTLVNALKGISDQLIRMHSMELQEGFAAKSVASAQRTYDIATKAYRGGLTDYLNVLNAQTRLFQQQLVEQQVRAARLATHAGLVVALGGGLMDKQEGPKEAKMVPETVDVRAASER
;
A
#
# COMPACT_ATOMS: atom_id res chain seq x y z
N MET A 1 60.33 -37.86 35.35
CA MET A 1 59.81 -36.45 35.36
C MET A 1 59.42 -35.89 34.02
N SER A 2 59.18 -36.71 32.98
CA SER A 2 58.89 -36.16 31.60
C SER A 2 57.50 -36.37 31.07
N ARG A 3 56.61 -37.17 31.70
CA ARG A 3 55.23 -37.49 31.21
C ARG A 3 54.16 -36.49 31.67
N HIS A 4 54.39 -35.68 32.67
CA HIS A 4 53.41 -34.67 33.18
C HIS A 4 53.53 -33.31 32.47
N LEU A 5 54.69 -32.95 31.91
CA LEU A 5 54.87 -31.72 31.14
C LEU A 5 54.19 -31.72 29.77
N MET A 6 54.09 -32.90 29.10
CA MET A 6 53.45 -33.01 27.77
C MET A 6 51.93 -32.93 27.81
N LYS A 7 51.27 -33.32 28.94
CA LYS A 7 49.81 -33.19 29.09
C LYS A 7 49.35 -31.74 29.39
N GLY A 8 50.20 -30.95 30.02
CA GLY A 8 49.92 -29.53 30.28
C GLY A 8 50.02 -28.66 29.01
N LEU A 9 50.95 -28.98 28.10
CA LEU A 9 51.13 -28.20 26.88
C LEU A 9 50.00 -28.42 25.83
N THR A 10 49.45 -29.64 25.79
CA THR A 10 48.30 -29.95 24.90
C THR A 10 46.99 -29.31 25.37
N PHE A 11 46.79 -29.16 26.69
CA PHE A 11 45.61 -28.51 27.26
C PHE A 11 45.63 -26.99 27.09
N VAL A 12 46.77 -26.36 27.24
CA VAL A 12 46.97 -24.89 27.05
C VAL A 12 46.92 -24.54 25.58
N GLY A 13 47.44 -25.37 24.68
CA GLY A 13 47.35 -25.17 23.24
C GLY A 13 45.92 -25.24 22.74
N SER A 14 45.07 -26.17 23.22
CA SER A 14 43.66 -26.27 22.89
C SER A 14 42.85 -25.11 23.40
N PHE A 15 43.15 -24.57 24.59
CA PHE A 15 42.42 -23.44 25.17
C PHE A 15 42.75 -22.10 24.46
N VAL A 16 43.99 -21.91 24.02
CA VAL A 16 44.42 -20.70 23.28
C VAL A 16 43.81 -20.70 21.86
N ILE A 17 43.70 -21.84 21.19
CA ILE A 17 43.05 -21.95 19.89
C ILE A 17 41.53 -21.67 20.00
N PHE A 18 40.87 -22.07 21.08
CA PHE A 18 39.47 -21.76 21.34
C PHE A 18 39.21 -20.28 21.62
N SER A 19 40.15 -19.58 22.30
CA SER A 19 40.01 -18.16 22.63
C SER A 19 40.23 -17.22 21.45
N THR A 20 41.01 -17.61 20.43
CA THR A 20 41.24 -16.82 19.22
C THR A 20 40.08 -16.94 18.20
N ILE A 21 39.27 -17.99 18.29
CA ILE A 21 38.09 -18.21 17.43
C ILE A 21 36.90 -17.30 17.84
N ALA A 22 36.81 -16.90 19.12
CA ALA A 22 35.73 -16.07 19.62
C ALA A 22 35.72 -14.63 19.05
N GLY A 23 36.87 -14.14 18.54
CA GLY A 23 36.98 -12.78 17.97
C GLY A 23 36.33 -12.60 16.57
N CYS A 24 36.12 -13.67 15.80
CA CYS A 24 35.60 -13.58 14.42
C CYS A 24 34.09 -13.73 14.33
N ILE A 25 33.40 -14.12 15.41
CA ILE A 25 31.93 -14.42 15.41
C ILE A 25 31.16 -13.35 16.21
N SER A 26 31.70 -12.16 16.36
CA SER A 26 31.07 -11.12 17.16
C SER A 26 30.09 -10.27 16.36
N THR A 27 28.87 -10.08 16.89
CA THR A 27 27.87 -9.12 16.42
C THR A 27 28.13 -7.70 16.92
N ASN A 28 29.17 -7.48 17.75
CA ASN A 28 29.45 -6.22 18.40
C ASN A 28 29.52 -5.03 17.44
N GLY A 29 28.82 -3.96 17.77
CA GLY A 29 28.78 -2.70 17.03
C GLY A 29 27.80 -2.70 15.84
N ILE A 30 27.03 -3.78 15.64
CA ILE A 30 26.00 -3.84 14.58
C ILE A 30 24.64 -3.97 15.25
N ALA A 31 23.90 -2.87 15.28
CA ALA A 31 22.53 -2.81 15.80
C ALA A 31 21.73 -1.71 15.06
N PRO A 32 20.41 -1.81 15.01
CA PRO A 32 19.56 -0.73 14.55
C PRO A 32 19.77 0.55 15.36
N GLN A 33 19.68 1.72 14.72
CA GLN A 33 19.92 3.03 15.31
C GLN A 33 18.66 3.89 15.38
N GLU A 34 17.73 3.70 14.43
CA GLU A 34 16.53 4.51 14.31
C GLU A 34 15.43 4.11 15.31
N GLN A 35 14.68 5.11 15.78
CA GLN A 35 13.55 4.93 16.69
C GLN A 35 12.26 5.46 16.08
N ARG A 36 11.14 4.84 16.48
CA ARG A 36 9.81 5.33 16.10
C ARG A 36 9.52 6.62 16.83
N LEU A 37 8.90 7.59 16.12
CA LEU A 37 8.41 8.82 16.71
C LEU A 37 7.35 8.52 17.76
N GLY A 38 7.47 9.15 18.91
CA GLY A 38 6.48 9.11 19.99
C GLY A 38 5.32 10.08 19.74
N ASP A 39 4.16 9.80 20.33
CA ASP A 39 2.94 10.59 20.16
C ASP A 39 3.12 12.06 20.58
N THR A 40 3.98 12.33 21.56
CA THR A 40 4.24 13.67 22.10
C THR A 40 5.09 14.56 21.17
N GLU A 41 5.80 13.96 20.21
CA GLU A 41 6.70 14.72 19.31
C GLU A 41 5.94 15.35 18.12
N LEU A 42 4.69 14.96 17.90
CA LEU A 42 3.94 15.30 16.68
C LEU A 42 3.04 16.54 16.79
N ALA A 43 2.94 17.18 17.96
CA ALA A 43 2.23 18.45 18.23
C ALA A 43 0.84 18.56 17.52
N THR A 44 0.05 17.49 17.53
CA THR A 44 -1.18 17.35 16.73
C THR A 44 -2.35 18.19 17.24
N ASP A 45 -2.39 18.54 18.51
CA ASP A 45 -3.54 19.19 19.16
C ASP A 45 -3.91 20.52 18.51
N ALA A 46 -2.92 21.31 18.08
CA ALA A 46 -3.14 22.57 17.40
C ALA A 46 -3.70 22.40 15.98
N ALA A 47 -3.33 21.31 15.30
CA ALA A 47 -3.73 21.03 13.92
C ALA A 47 -5.19 20.55 13.81
N ILE A 48 -5.76 20.00 14.90
CA ILE A 48 -7.14 19.48 14.97
C ILE A 48 -8.07 20.32 15.83
N ALA A 49 -7.62 21.48 16.30
CA ALA A 49 -8.40 22.37 17.20
C ALA A 49 -9.76 22.81 16.65
N HIS A 50 -9.96 22.76 15.32
CA HIS A 50 -11.22 23.10 14.65
C HIS A 50 -12.11 21.89 14.36
N ALA A 51 -11.73 20.69 14.82
CA ALA A 51 -12.49 19.49 14.57
C ALA A 51 -13.64 19.31 15.57
N ASN A 52 -14.79 18.82 15.10
CA ASN A 52 -15.90 18.46 15.98
C ASN A 52 -15.54 17.17 16.73
N GLN A 53 -15.24 17.30 18.03
CA GLN A 53 -14.73 16.20 18.89
C GLN A 53 -15.79 15.13 19.25
N GLU A 54 -17.07 15.35 18.91
CA GLU A 54 -18.16 14.42 19.25
C GLU A 54 -18.43 13.35 18.18
N ALA A 55 -17.74 13.40 17.07
CA ALA A 55 -18.02 12.49 15.96
C ALA A 55 -17.00 11.34 15.89
N GLY A 56 -17.52 10.15 15.55
CA GLY A 56 -16.73 8.93 15.42
C GLY A 56 -15.98 8.83 14.09
N TRP A 57 -15.23 7.74 13.94
CA TRP A 57 -14.59 7.39 12.68
C TRP A 57 -15.60 7.19 11.56
N PRO A 58 -15.21 7.43 10.28
CA PRO A 58 -16.07 7.16 9.13
C PRO A 58 -16.58 5.71 9.14
N ALA A 59 -17.80 5.50 8.65
CA ALA A 59 -18.33 4.15 8.46
C ALA A 59 -17.61 3.43 7.31
N GLU A 60 -17.58 2.09 7.35
CA GLU A 60 -16.94 1.26 6.30
C GLU A 60 -17.49 1.58 4.89
N GLN A 61 -18.79 1.88 4.77
CA GLN A 61 -19.44 2.28 3.53
C GLN A 61 -19.70 3.80 3.49
N TRP A 62 -18.69 4.58 3.75
CA TRP A 62 -18.72 6.02 3.91
C TRP A 62 -19.35 6.80 2.73
N TRP A 63 -19.24 6.28 1.51
CA TRP A 63 -19.83 6.90 0.30
C TRP A 63 -21.35 6.96 0.32
N ARG A 64 -22.01 6.17 1.18
CA ARG A 64 -23.49 6.23 1.35
C ARG A 64 -23.96 7.54 1.93
N ALA A 65 -23.09 8.28 2.63
CA ALA A 65 -23.39 9.60 3.16
C ALA A 65 -23.76 10.62 2.07
N TYR A 66 -23.38 10.37 0.81
CA TYR A 66 -23.74 11.22 -0.31
C TYR A 66 -25.20 11.00 -0.79
N GLY A 67 -25.95 10.05 -0.25
CA GLY A 67 -27.36 9.85 -0.46
C GLY A 67 -27.79 9.48 -1.90
N ASP A 68 -26.86 9.02 -2.74
CA ASP A 68 -27.13 8.63 -4.12
C ASP A 68 -27.03 7.12 -4.31
N PRO A 69 -28.18 6.42 -4.57
CA PRO A 69 -28.19 4.97 -4.77
C PRO A 69 -27.37 4.50 -5.97
N GLN A 70 -27.26 5.33 -7.02
CA GLN A 70 -26.46 5.01 -8.21
C GLN A 70 -24.96 5.02 -7.88
N LEU A 71 -24.48 5.98 -7.07
CA LEU A 71 -23.12 5.97 -6.57
C LEU A 71 -22.83 4.69 -5.77
N ASN A 72 -23.77 4.31 -4.88
CA ASN A 72 -23.61 3.08 -4.09
C ASN A 72 -23.46 1.84 -4.99
N ALA A 73 -24.27 1.73 -6.04
CA ALA A 73 -24.21 0.62 -6.97
C ALA A 73 -22.89 0.58 -7.76
N TRP A 74 -22.37 1.75 -8.19
CA TRP A 74 -21.11 1.81 -8.93
C TRP A 74 -19.90 1.51 -8.04
N VAL A 75 -19.86 1.98 -6.79
CA VAL A 75 -18.80 1.60 -5.83
C VAL A 75 -18.85 0.11 -5.57
N GLN A 76 -20.03 -0.47 -5.33
CA GLN A 76 -20.17 -1.91 -5.11
C GLN A 76 -19.71 -2.72 -6.34
N THR A 77 -20.10 -2.31 -7.54
CA THR A 77 -19.65 -2.94 -8.79
C THR A 77 -18.13 -2.91 -8.93
N ALA A 78 -17.50 -1.81 -8.51
CA ALA A 78 -16.06 -1.67 -8.57
C ALA A 78 -15.35 -2.56 -7.53
N LEU A 79 -15.88 -2.65 -6.32
CA LEU A 79 -15.35 -3.54 -5.28
C LEU A 79 -15.40 -5.02 -5.70
N GLU A 80 -16.42 -5.41 -6.46
CA GLU A 80 -16.59 -6.79 -6.95
C GLU A 80 -15.83 -7.09 -8.25
N GLY A 81 -15.60 -6.08 -9.10
CA GLY A 81 -15.15 -6.29 -10.47
C GLY A 81 -13.85 -5.60 -10.87
N SER A 82 -13.21 -4.81 -10.00
CA SER A 82 -12.01 -4.08 -10.36
C SER A 82 -10.79 -4.98 -10.55
N PRO A 83 -10.13 -4.97 -11.72
CA PRO A 83 -8.87 -5.70 -11.93
C PRO A 83 -7.75 -5.27 -10.98
N THR A 84 -7.75 -4.02 -10.55
CA THR A 84 -6.77 -3.49 -9.59
C THR A 84 -6.89 -4.19 -8.23
N LEU A 85 -8.12 -4.39 -7.73
CA LEU A 85 -8.36 -5.13 -6.49
C LEU A 85 -8.04 -6.61 -6.64
N ALA A 86 -8.42 -7.23 -7.75
CA ALA A 86 -8.07 -8.62 -8.03
C ALA A 86 -6.54 -8.83 -8.04
N GLN A 87 -5.78 -7.87 -8.58
CA GLN A 87 -4.31 -7.87 -8.54
C GLN A 87 -3.79 -7.73 -7.09
N ALA A 88 -4.37 -6.83 -6.30
CA ALA A 88 -3.98 -6.65 -4.89
C ALA A 88 -4.25 -7.93 -4.08
N GLU A 89 -5.40 -8.56 -4.23
CA GLU A 89 -5.73 -9.84 -3.60
C GLU A 89 -4.80 -10.98 -4.05
N ALA A 90 -4.43 -11.02 -5.32
CA ALA A 90 -3.46 -12.00 -5.81
C ALA A 90 -2.08 -11.83 -5.14
N ARG A 91 -1.64 -10.59 -4.89
CA ARG A 91 -0.42 -10.30 -4.13
C ARG A 91 -0.52 -10.79 -2.68
N VAL A 92 -1.67 -10.61 -2.04
CA VAL A 92 -1.90 -11.15 -0.68
C VAL A 92 -1.80 -12.68 -0.68
N ARG A 93 -2.45 -13.38 -1.62
CA ARG A 93 -2.33 -14.83 -1.74
C ARG A 93 -0.90 -15.29 -1.97
N MET A 94 -0.14 -14.56 -2.81
CA MET A 94 1.29 -14.84 -3.04
C MET A 94 2.12 -14.66 -1.76
N ALA A 95 1.90 -13.59 -1.00
CA ALA A 95 2.60 -13.34 0.25
C ALA A 95 2.27 -14.39 1.32
N MET A 96 1.00 -14.83 1.41
CA MET A 96 0.58 -15.94 2.28
C MET A 96 1.23 -17.27 1.89
N ALA A 97 1.34 -17.55 0.59
CA ALA A 97 2.04 -18.74 0.10
C ALA A 97 3.54 -18.71 0.44
N MET A 98 4.19 -17.55 0.36
CA MET A 98 5.58 -17.38 0.80
C MET A 98 5.74 -17.63 2.30
N ALA A 99 4.78 -17.19 3.13
CA ALA A 99 4.77 -17.51 4.56
C ALA A 99 4.65 -19.02 4.79
N GLY A 100 3.78 -19.71 4.07
CA GLY A 100 3.67 -21.19 4.12
C GLY A 100 4.93 -21.92 3.65
N ILE A 101 5.63 -21.38 2.65
CA ILE A 101 6.95 -21.92 2.23
C ILE A 101 7.97 -21.76 3.37
N ALA A 102 8.02 -20.61 4.03
CA ALA A 102 8.92 -20.40 5.16
C ALA A 102 8.56 -21.34 6.34
N GLU A 103 7.27 -21.46 6.66
CA GLU A 103 6.77 -22.37 7.70
C GLU A 103 7.13 -23.84 7.43
N SER A 104 7.15 -24.25 6.16
CA SER A 104 7.55 -25.62 5.80
C SER A 104 8.98 -25.97 6.20
N ALA A 105 9.88 -24.99 6.34
CA ALA A 105 11.24 -25.20 6.81
C ALA A 105 11.32 -25.58 8.30
N GLU A 106 10.27 -25.27 9.09
CA GLU A 106 10.13 -25.69 10.49
C GLU A 106 9.66 -27.15 10.64
N SER A 107 9.29 -27.79 9.53
CA SER A 107 8.75 -29.16 9.50
C SER A 107 9.78 -30.14 8.99
N PRO A 108 9.69 -31.43 9.37
CA PRO A 108 10.53 -32.48 8.82
C PRO A 108 10.40 -32.58 7.29
N GLN A 109 11.53 -32.70 6.61
CA GLN A 109 11.59 -32.89 5.16
C GLN A 109 11.94 -34.34 4.84
N ILE A 110 11.14 -34.99 4.00
CA ILE A 110 11.38 -36.35 3.53
C ILE A 110 11.48 -36.30 2.02
N GLY A 111 12.56 -36.87 1.51
CA GLY A 111 12.82 -36.94 0.07
C GLY A 111 13.34 -38.31 -0.35
N VAL A 112 13.22 -38.63 -1.62
CA VAL A 112 13.85 -39.81 -2.23
C VAL A 112 14.90 -39.34 -3.19
N ASP A 113 16.12 -39.84 -3.01
CA ASP A 113 17.22 -39.63 -3.92
C ASP A 113 17.59 -40.94 -4.58
N ALA A 114 17.60 -40.99 -5.92
CA ALA A 114 18.06 -42.13 -6.67
C ALA A 114 19.05 -41.67 -7.73
N SER A 115 20.21 -42.31 -7.77
CA SER A 115 21.21 -42.06 -8.79
C SER A 115 21.70 -43.37 -9.42
N LEU A 116 21.78 -43.40 -10.75
CA LEU A 116 22.29 -44.50 -11.55
C LEU A 116 23.42 -43.93 -12.41
N THR A 117 24.67 -44.20 -12.00
CA THR A 117 25.84 -43.60 -12.64
C THR A 117 26.75 -44.68 -13.15
N ARG A 118 27.04 -44.70 -14.46
CA ARG A 118 28.10 -45.53 -15.04
C ARG A 118 29.43 -44.81 -14.90
N HIS A 119 30.36 -45.44 -14.19
CA HIS A 119 31.64 -44.84 -13.83
C HIS A 119 32.79 -45.68 -14.37
N ARG A 120 33.78 -45.03 -15.00
CA ARG A 120 35.05 -45.67 -15.34
C ARG A 120 36.07 -45.28 -14.26
N TRP A 121 36.64 -46.32 -13.64
CA TRP A 121 37.64 -46.17 -12.61
C TRP A 121 39.03 -46.05 -13.22
N PRO A 122 39.86 -45.08 -12.85
CA PRO A 122 41.25 -44.99 -13.32
C PRO A 122 42.11 -46.11 -12.73
N THR A 123 43.26 -46.39 -13.38
CA THR A 123 44.14 -47.49 -13.01
C THR A 123 44.82 -47.27 -11.65
N ASP A 124 45.06 -46.02 -11.28
CA ASP A 124 45.77 -45.60 -10.06
C ASP A 124 44.80 -45.00 -9.01
N TYR A 125 43.54 -45.40 -9.07
CA TYR A 125 42.53 -44.87 -8.15
C TYR A 125 42.77 -45.28 -6.70
N PHE A 126 42.74 -44.35 -5.76
CA PHE A 126 43.12 -44.46 -4.35
C PHE A 126 42.33 -45.54 -3.55
N TYR A 127 41.20 -45.98 -4.00
CA TYR A 127 40.34 -46.96 -3.28
C TYR A 127 40.82 -48.41 -3.40
N GLY A 128 42.12 -48.62 -3.21
CA GLY A 128 42.69 -49.94 -3.00
C GLY A 128 43.03 -50.73 -4.27
N PRO A 129 43.92 -51.73 -4.14
CA PRO A 129 44.20 -52.70 -5.18
C PRO A 129 42.99 -53.61 -5.26
N GLY A 130 41.94 -53.17 -5.86
CA GLY A 130 40.73 -53.95 -5.92
C GLY A 130 40.27 -54.13 -7.34
N ASP A 131 39.30 -54.93 -7.46
CA ASP A 131 38.61 -55.34 -8.67
C ASP A 131 38.01 -54.17 -9.49
N LEU A 132 38.07 -52.92 -8.96
CA LEU A 132 37.53 -51.74 -9.64
C LEU A 132 38.54 -50.99 -10.52
N ALA A 133 39.85 -51.11 -10.28
CA ALA A 133 40.89 -50.43 -11.06
C ALA A 133 40.78 -50.79 -12.55
N ASP A 134 40.85 -49.77 -13.43
CA ASP A 134 40.68 -49.90 -14.89
C ASP A 134 39.35 -50.55 -15.34
N SER A 135 38.36 -50.61 -14.47
CA SER A 135 37.05 -51.17 -14.77
C SER A 135 36.01 -50.10 -15.13
N THR A 136 34.94 -50.50 -15.77
CA THR A 136 33.75 -49.65 -15.96
C THR A 136 32.55 -50.33 -15.30
N THR A 137 32.04 -49.72 -14.24
CA THR A 137 30.98 -50.29 -13.42
C THR A 137 29.87 -49.27 -13.17
N PHE A 138 28.87 -49.66 -12.42
CA PHE A 138 27.85 -48.76 -11.96
C PHE A 138 28.11 -48.35 -10.50
N ASN A 139 27.86 -47.08 -10.20
CA ASN A 139 27.83 -46.52 -8.87
C ASN A 139 26.39 -45.97 -8.65
N ASN A 140 25.59 -46.75 -7.97
CA ASN A 140 24.16 -46.54 -7.90
C ASN A 140 23.74 -46.43 -6.45
N ASN A 141 22.79 -45.54 -6.19
CA ASN A 141 22.13 -45.41 -4.90
C ASN A 141 20.62 -45.16 -5.06
N ALA A 142 19.83 -45.59 -4.09
CA ALA A 142 18.46 -45.16 -3.89
C ALA A 142 18.19 -45.11 -2.39
N ALA A 143 17.90 -43.92 -1.87
CA ALA A 143 17.70 -43.71 -0.44
C ALA A 143 16.52 -42.77 -0.18
N LEU A 144 15.78 -43.09 0.90
CA LEU A 144 14.87 -42.20 1.54
C LEU A 144 15.67 -41.33 2.53
N GLY A 145 15.68 -40.03 2.32
CA GLY A 145 16.32 -39.07 3.18
C GLY A 145 15.32 -38.38 4.10
N PHE A 146 15.72 -38.09 5.31
CA PHE A 146 15.00 -37.29 6.30
C PHE A 146 15.92 -36.18 6.79
N ASN A 147 15.41 -34.97 6.83
CA ASN A 147 16.11 -33.81 7.39
C ASN A 147 15.12 -33.00 8.25
N TYR A 148 15.55 -32.59 9.45
CA TYR A 148 14.78 -31.75 10.34
C TYR A 148 15.70 -30.78 11.09
N SER A 149 15.51 -29.48 10.88
CA SER A 149 16.22 -28.44 11.63
C SER A 149 15.63 -28.32 13.03
N LEU A 150 16.47 -28.41 14.04
CA LEU A 150 16.03 -28.27 15.45
C LEU A 150 15.75 -26.83 15.86
N ASP A 151 16.06 -25.86 15.04
CA ASP A 151 15.86 -24.41 15.20
C ASP A 151 16.12 -23.90 16.62
N LEU A 152 17.24 -24.30 17.24
CA LEU A 152 17.59 -23.97 18.63
C LEU A 152 17.71 -22.47 18.87
N TRP A 153 18.01 -21.69 17.84
CA TRP A 153 18.27 -20.25 17.92
C TRP A 153 17.13 -19.43 17.29
N GLY A 154 16.08 -20.08 16.84
CA GLY A 154 14.88 -19.44 16.31
C GLY A 154 15.09 -18.80 14.92
N ARG A 155 16.02 -19.30 14.11
CA ARG A 155 16.27 -18.81 12.75
C ARG A 155 15.07 -19.05 11.84
N GLU A 156 14.60 -20.30 11.77
CA GLU A 156 13.50 -20.69 10.90
C GLU A 156 12.19 -20.06 11.37
N ARG A 157 11.91 -20.11 12.68
CA ARG A 157 10.74 -19.44 13.27
C ARG A 157 10.75 -17.93 13.01
N SER A 158 11.89 -17.25 13.18
CA SER A 158 11.99 -15.81 12.89
C SER A 158 11.79 -15.53 11.40
N ASN A 159 12.25 -16.42 10.53
CA ASN A 159 12.04 -16.30 9.08
C ASN A 159 10.55 -16.48 8.73
N THR A 160 9.86 -17.45 9.31
CA THR A 160 8.41 -17.61 9.18
C THR A 160 7.66 -16.37 9.66
N GLU A 161 7.99 -15.85 10.85
CA GLU A 161 7.39 -14.63 11.39
C GLU A 161 7.64 -13.41 10.48
N ARG A 162 8.83 -13.32 9.85
CA ARG A 162 9.15 -12.30 8.85
C ARG A 162 8.16 -12.34 7.69
N TYR A 163 7.94 -13.51 7.09
CA TYR A 163 7.03 -13.67 5.95
C TYR A 163 5.56 -13.52 6.34
N VAL A 164 5.16 -13.94 7.54
CA VAL A 164 3.81 -13.66 8.08
C VAL A 164 3.59 -12.15 8.21
N ASN A 165 4.58 -11.40 8.70
CA ASN A 165 4.49 -9.94 8.80
C ASN A 165 4.46 -9.28 7.41
N ILE A 166 5.18 -9.81 6.41
CA ILE A 166 5.09 -9.36 5.01
C ILE A 166 3.68 -9.64 4.44
N ALA A 167 3.06 -10.78 4.74
CA ALA A 167 1.71 -11.08 4.32
C ALA A 167 0.69 -10.10 4.93
N LYS A 168 0.83 -9.76 6.21
CA LYS A 168 0.01 -8.75 6.89
C LYS A 168 0.22 -7.35 6.30
N MET A 169 1.46 -6.98 5.99
CA MET A 169 1.79 -5.74 5.28
C MET A 169 1.06 -5.67 3.94
N THR A 170 1.17 -6.72 3.14
CA THR A 170 0.53 -6.80 1.81
C THR A 170 -1.00 -6.77 1.91
N ALA A 171 -1.58 -7.38 2.96
CA ALA A 171 -3.02 -7.28 3.22
C ALA A 171 -3.47 -5.85 3.55
N ALA A 172 -2.66 -5.10 4.30
CA ALA A 172 -2.92 -3.68 4.57
C ALA A 172 -2.78 -2.83 3.29
N GLU A 173 -1.79 -3.12 2.43
CA GLU A 173 -1.65 -2.47 1.11
C GLU A 173 -2.85 -2.75 0.19
N ALA A 174 -3.43 -3.96 0.24
CA ALA A 174 -4.64 -4.29 -0.52
C ALA A 174 -5.85 -3.46 -0.03
N ARG A 175 -5.98 -3.23 1.28
CA ARG A 175 -7.01 -2.34 1.84
C ARG A 175 -6.78 -0.88 1.43
N MET A 176 -5.53 -0.42 1.33
CA MET A 176 -5.22 0.90 0.80
C MET A 176 -5.66 1.04 -0.65
N ALA A 177 -5.40 0.04 -1.49
CA ALA A 177 -5.86 0.04 -2.88
C ALA A 177 -7.40 0.07 -2.99
N GLN A 178 -8.11 -0.62 -2.10
CA GLN A 178 -9.56 -0.56 -2.00
C GLN A 178 -10.04 0.86 -1.67
N LEU A 179 -9.50 1.48 -0.63
CA LEU A 179 -9.85 2.83 -0.19
C LEU A 179 -9.57 3.88 -1.27
N GLU A 180 -8.45 3.75 -1.98
CA GLU A 180 -8.10 4.61 -3.11
C GLU A 180 -9.10 4.45 -4.27
N LEU A 181 -9.53 3.22 -4.58
CA LEU A 181 -10.53 2.95 -5.60
C LEU A 181 -11.88 3.60 -5.24
N GLU A 182 -12.35 3.40 -4.00
CA GLU A 182 -13.57 4.03 -3.49
C GLU A 182 -13.49 5.55 -3.62
N GLY A 183 -12.38 6.15 -3.13
CA GLY A 183 -12.14 7.59 -3.22
C GLY A 183 -12.08 8.10 -4.66
N ASN A 184 -11.49 7.36 -5.59
CA ASN A 184 -11.41 7.73 -7.01
C ASN A 184 -12.79 7.74 -7.66
N ILE A 185 -13.63 6.74 -7.37
CA ILE A 185 -15.00 6.67 -7.91
C ILE A 185 -15.84 7.82 -7.38
N VAL A 186 -15.80 8.07 -6.07
CA VAL A 186 -16.56 9.18 -5.46
C VAL A 186 -16.13 10.52 -6.04
N ARG A 187 -14.82 10.77 -6.20
CA ARG A 187 -14.31 12.00 -6.82
C ARG A 187 -14.75 12.15 -8.28
N ALA A 188 -14.67 11.07 -9.08
CA ALA A 188 -15.13 11.08 -10.47
C ALA A 188 -16.64 11.34 -10.56
N TYR A 189 -17.41 10.79 -9.63
CA TYR A 189 -18.86 10.97 -9.58
C TYR A 189 -19.25 12.40 -9.15
N ILE A 190 -18.51 13.02 -8.23
CA ILE A 190 -18.65 14.45 -7.87
C ILE A 190 -18.31 15.34 -9.08
N GLN A 191 -17.22 15.01 -9.80
CA GLN A 191 -16.86 15.72 -11.02
C GLN A 191 -17.97 15.62 -12.09
N LEU A 192 -18.55 14.44 -12.26
CA LEU A 192 -19.70 14.25 -13.16
C LEU A 192 -20.88 15.15 -12.74
N SER A 193 -21.18 15.24 -11.45
CA SER A 193 -22.22 16.13 -10.93
C SER A 193 -21.95 17.60 -11.27
N LEU A 194 -20.71 18.06 -11.12
CA LEU A 194 -20.29 19.41 -11.50
C LEU A 194 -20.44 19.65 -13.00
N GLN A 195 -20.09 18.69 -13.84
CA GLN A 195 -20.24 18.81 -15.30
C GLN A 195 -21.69 18.96 -15.72
N TYR A 196 -22.60 18.19 -15.12
CA TYR A 196 -24.03 18.39 -15.35
C TYR A 196 -24.55 19.76 -14.89
N ALA A 197 -24.04 20.29 -13.77
CA ALA A 197 -24.38 21.63 -13.34
C ALA A 197 -23.87 22.71 -14.32
N LYS A 198 -22.64 22.54 -14.85
CA LYS A 198 -22.09 23.40 -15.92
C LYS A 198 -22.91 23.31 -17.20
N LEU A 199 -23.37 22.13 -17.57
CA LEU A 199 -24.23 21.92 -18.75
C LEU A 199 -25.55 22.66 -18.62
N ASP A 200 -26.18 22.61 -17.44
CA ASP A 200 -27.44 23.34 -17.19
C ASP A 200 -27.24 24.87 -17.25
N ILE A 201 -26.17 25.36 -16.65
CA ILE A 201 -25.82 26.79 -16.69
C ILE A 201 -25.57 27.22 -18.15
N GLY A 202 -24.83 26.39 -18.92
CA GLY A 202 -24.59 26.66 -20.34
C GLY A 202 -25.87 26.71 -21.17
N LYS A 203 -26.79 25.74 -20.98
CA LYS A 203 -28.10 25.72 -21.67
C LYS A 203 -28.97 26.90 -21.26
N ALA A 204 -29.01 27.27 -19.95
CA ALA A 204 -29.70 28.44 -19.47
C ALA A 204 -29.14 29.73 -20.08
N MET A 205 -27.81 29.82 -20.19
CA MET A 205 -27.12 30.94 -20.85
C MET A 205 -27.54 31.06 -22.33
N LEU A 206 -27.48 29.95 -23.06
CA LEU A 206 -27.90 29.91 -24.49
C LEU A 206 -29.33 30.39 -24.67
N ALA A 207 -30.25 29.85 -23.85
CA ALA A 207 -31.67 30.25 -23.93
C ALA A 207 -31.88 31.75 -23.63
N GLN A 208 -31.14 32.31 -22.66
CA GLN A 208 -31.18 33.74 -22.37
C GLN A 208 -30.59 34.59 -23.52
N GLN A 209 -29.48 34.17 -24.13
CA GLN A 209 -28.85 34.85 -25.26
C GLN A 209 -29.82 34.84 -26.48
N GLN A 210 -30.47 33.72 -26.79
CA GLN A 210 -31.49 33.61 -27.84
C GLN A 210 -32.68 34.53 -27.56
N GLY A 211 -33.12 34.62 -26.29
CA GLY A 211 -34.20 35.54 -25.90
C GLY A 211 -33.85 37.01 -26.09
N ILE A 212 -32.59 37.38 -25.85
CA ILE A 212 -32.10 38.74 -26.06
C ILE A 212 -31.93 39.06 -27.54
N LEU A 213 -31.40 38.11 -28.35
CA LEU A 213 -31.34 38.25 -29.81
C LEU A 213 -32.74 38.50 -30.39
N ALA A 214 -33.72 37.73 -29.96
CA ALA A 214 -35.11 37.92 -30.40
C ALA A 214 -35.69 39.28 -29.95
N LEU A 215 -35.25 39.83 -28.81
CA LEU A 215 -35.63 41.18 -28.39
C LEU A 215 -34.96 42.26 -29.25
N ALA A 216 -33.65 42.13 -29.52
CA ALA A 216 -32.90 43.06 -30.37
C ALA A 216 -33.51 43.12 -31.79
N GLN A 217 -33.87 41.94 -32.37
CA GLN A 217 -34.52 41.86 -33.66
C GLN A 217 -35.87 42.58 -33.65
N ARG A 218 -36.73 42.35 -32.64
CA ARG A 218 -38.04 43.05 -32.54
C ARG A 218 -37.89 44.56 -32.37
N ARG A 219 -36.81 45.02 -31.69
CA ARG A 219 -36.52 46.45 -31.56
C ARG A 219 -36.07 47.05 -32.91
N LEU A 220 -35.29 46.33 -33.72
CA LEU A 220 -34.89 46.70 -35.06
C LEU A 220 -36.11 46.83 -35.97
N ASP A 221 -36.97 45.79 -35.98
CA ASP A 221 -38.19 45.76 -36.75
C ASP A 221 -39.17 46.89 -36.40
N GLY A 222 -39.19 47.25 -35.12
CA GLY A 222 -39.94 48.39 -34.59
C GLY A 222 -39.31 49.78 -34.82
N GLY A 223 -38.15 49.85 -35.47
CA GLY A 223 -37.45 51.11 -35.77
C GLY A 223 -36.75 51.80 -34.60
N ILE A 224 -36.68 51.11 -33.44
CA ILE A 224 -36.05 51.62 -32.19
C ILE A 224 -34.73 50.89 -31.85
N GLY A 225 -34.35 49.92 -32.63
CA GLY A 225 -33.07 49.18 -32.53
C GLY A 225 -32.16 49.41 -33.71
N THR A 226 -30.95 48.85 -33.65
CA THR A 226 -29.92 48.97 -34.68
C THR A 226 -29.46 47.57 -35.15
N HIS A 227 -28.97 47.46 -36.40
CA HIS A 227 -28.30 46.27 -36.89
C HIS A 227 -27.07 45.89 -36.03
N PHE A 228 -26.43 46.88 -35.45
CA PHE A 228 -25.29 46.67 -34.56
C PHE A 228 -25.71 45.89 -33.28
N GLU A 229 -26.83 46.23 -32.65
CA GLU A 229 -27.37 45.50 -31.48
C GLU A 229 -27.71 44.06 -31.81
N VAL A 230 -28.29 43.81 -33.01
CA VAL A 230 -28.58 42.45 -33.44
C VAL A 230 -27.28 41.65 -33.64
N SER A 231 -26.34 42.22 -34.37
CA SER A 231 -25.02 41.57 -34.61
C SER A 231 -24.29 41.29 -33.29
N GLN A 232 -24.25 42.25 -32.34
CA GLN A 232 -23.69 42.02 -31.00
C GLN A 232 -24.41 40.89 -30.23
N ALA A 233 -25.69 40.73 -30.40
CA ALA A 233 -26.47 39.66 -29.74
C ALA A 233 -26.23 38.27 -30.34
N GLU A 234 -25.81 38.20 -31.61
CA GLU A 234 -25.48 36.93 -32.30
C GLU A 234 -24.09 36.39 -31.89
N VAL A 235 -23.10 37.23 -31.65
CA VAL A 235 -21.69 36.87 -31.40
C VAL A 235 -21.51 35.80 -30.29
N PRO A 236 -22.15 35.88 -29.10
CA PRO A 236 -21.93 34.94 -28.02
C PRO A 236 -22.61 33.56 -28.24
N LEU A 237 -23.53 33.40 -29.16
CA LEU A 237 -24.28 32.17 -29.35
C LEU A 237 -23.40 30.97 -29.77
N PRO A 238 -22.62 31.04 -30.87
CA PRO A 238 -21.76 29.92 -31.26
C PRO A 238 -20.72 29.54 -30.21
N GLU A 239 -20.21 30.52 -29.49
CA GLU A 239 -19.23 30.28 -28.41
C GLU A 239 -19.88 29.56 -27.22
N THR A 240 -21.13 29.86 -26.90
CA THR A 240 -21.87 29.16 -25.85
C THR A 240 -22.22 27.75 -26.29
N GLU A 241 -22.63 27.55 -27.54
CA GLU A 241 -22.89 26.21 -28.12
C GLU A 241 -21.59 25.36 -28.08
N ARG A 242 -20.48 25.92 -28.50
CA ARG A 242 -19.17 25.23 -28.41
C ARG A 242 -18.82 24.82 -26.97
N LYS A 243 -19.11 25.68 -25.96
CA LYS A 243 -18.88 25.35 -24.54
C LYS A 243 -19.80 24.25 -24.05
N ILE A 244 -21.05 24.22 -24.49
CA ILE A 244 -22.01 23.17 -24.16
C ILE A 244 -21.50 21.82 -24.69
N GLU A 245 -21.04 21.78 -25.94
CA GLU A 245 -20.49 20.57 -26.55
C GLU A 245 -19.24 20.07 -25.82
N ALA A 246 -18.34 20.98 -25.46
CA ALA A 246 -17.16 20.62 -24.68
C ALA A 246 -17.50 20.04 -23.29
N VAL A 247 -18.54 20.55 -22.64
CA VAL A 247 -19.02 19.97 -21.37
C VAL A 247 -19.66 18.61 -21.58
N ASP A 248 -20.39 18.38 -22.67
CA ASP A 248 -20.95 17.06 -22.98
C ASP A 248 -19.84 16.04 -23.24
N GLU A 249 -18.78 16.41 -23.96
CA GLU A 249 -17.57 15.60 -24.12
C GLU A 249 -16.98 15.24 -22.74
N GLU A 250 -16.77 16.22 -21.84
CA GLU A 250 -16.27 15.97 -20.48
C GLU A 250 -17.16 14.97 -19.72
N ILE A 251 -18.49 15.06 -19.85
CA ILE A 251 -19.45 14.11 -19.23
C ILE A 251 -19.20 12.70 -19.75
N GLN A 252 -19.08 12.51 -21.08
CA GLN A 252 -18.84 11.20 -21.66
C GLN A 252 -17.48 10.60 -21.22
N LEU A 253 -16.43 11.40 -21.20
CA LEU A 253 -15.10 10.98 -20.72
C LEU A 253 -15.13 10.57 -19.25
N THR A 254 -15.82 11.33 -18.39
CA THR A 254 -15.95 11.01 -16.96
C THR A 254 -16.77 9.74 -16.73
N ARG A 255 -17.83 9.50 -17.52
CA ARG A 255 -18.59 8.23 -17.52
C ARG A 255 -17.69 7.05 -17.89
N ASN A 256 -16.86 7.19 -18.93
CA ASN A 256 -15.88 6.17 -19.31
C ASN A 256 -14.86 5.91 -18.18
N GLN A 257 -14.39 6.95 -17.49
CA GLN A 257 -13.51 6.83 -16.35
C GLN A 257 -14.14 6.03 -15.21
N ILE A 258 -15.39 6.33 -14.83
CA ILE A 258 -16.10 5.59 -13.77
C ILE A 258 -16.29 4.12 -14.17
N ALA A 259 -16.66 3.85 -15.42
CA ALA A 259 -16.79 2.48 -15.92
C ALA A 259 -15.45 1.72 -15.87
N ALA A 260 -14.35 2.37 -16.25
CA ALA A 260 -13.01 1.79 -16.20
C ALA A 260 -12.56 1.49 -14.77
N LEU A 261 -12.81 2.40 -13.80
CA LEU A 261 -12.54 2.16 -12.39
C LEU A 261 -13.33 0.96 -11.85
N ALA A 262 -14.56 0.75 -12.34
CA ALA A 262 -15.37 -0.41 -11.99
C ALA A 262 -15.00 -1.69 -12.75
N GLY A 263 -13.92 -1.69 -13.55
CA GLY A 263 -13.50 -2.84 -14.34
C GLY A 263 -14.42 -3.16 -15.51
N LYS A 264 -15.23 -2.18 -15.95
CA LYS A 264 -16.18 -2.33 -17.07
C LYS A 264 -15.68 -1.60 -18.31
N GLY A 265 -16.11 -2.07 -19.48
CA GLY A 265 -15.87 -1.35 -20.73
C GLY A 265 -16.63 -0.03 -20.81
N PRO A 266 -16.23 0.90 -21.71
CA PRO A 266 -16.82 2.25 -21.81
C PRO A 266 -18.31 2.24 -22.09
N GLY A 267 -18.85 1.20 -22.78
CA GLY A 267 -20.29 1.05 -23.01
C GLY A 267 -21.12 0.98 -21.72
N ALA A 268 -20.57 0.48 -20.62
CA ALA A 268 -21.27 0.48 -19.35
C ALA A 268 -21.46 1.89 -18.78
N GLY A 269 -20.53 2.81 -19.07
CA GLY A 269 -20.60 4.22 -18.65
C GLY A 269 -21.82 4.95 -19.20
N THR A 270 -22.39 4.53 -20.33
CA THR A 270 -23.59 5.15 -20.91
C THR A 270 -24.85 5.02 -20.05
N SER A 271 -24.87 4.01 -19.15
CA SER A 271 -25.99 3.80 -18.21
C SER A 271 -25.97 4.78 -17.03
N ILE A 272 -24.85 5.51 -16.79
CA ILE A 272 -24.73 6.45 -15.69
C ILE A 272 -25.63 7.66 -15.94
N GLN A 273 -26.63 7.81 -15.09
CA GLN A 273 -27.54 8.94 -15.11
C GLN A 273 -26.93 10.14 -14.38
N ARG A 274 -27.60 11.26 -14.45
CA ARG A 274 -27.23 12.47 -13.73
C ARG A 274 -27.12 12.20 -12.22
N PRO A 275 -25.99 12.55 -11.56
CA PRO A 275 -25.82 12.41 -10.12
C PRO A 275 -26.80 13.25 -9.31
N SER A 276 -27.22 12.71 -8.14
CA SER A 276 -28.10 13.40 -7.18
C SER A 276 -27.46 13.39 -5.79
N LEU A 277 -26.33 14.09 -5.67
CA LEU A 277 -25.54 14.11 -4.43
C LEU A 277 -26.14 15.04 -3.37
N LYS A 278 -26.34 14.50 -2.16
CA LYS A 278 -26.82 15.25 -0.98
C LYS A 278 -25.98 14.82 0.21
N LEU A 279 -25.03 15.65 0.62
CA LEU A 279 -24.28 15.41 1.84
C LEU A 279 -25.08 15.90 3.04
N ALA A 280 -25.45 14.99 3.96
CA ALA A 280 -26.29 15.33 5.10
C ALA A 280 -25.50 16.09 6.20
N GLU A 281 -24.34 15.59 6.59
CA GLU A 281 -23.48 16.19 7.61
C GLU A 281 -22.01 15.90 7.32
N GLY A 282 -21.10 16.76 7.81
CA GLY A 282 -19.65 16.52 7.69
C GLY A 282 -19.17 15.41 8.62
N PRO A 283 -18.11 14.69 8.28
CA PRO A 283 -17.52 13.70 9.18
C PRO A 283 -16.96 14.41 10.40
N GLY A 284 -17.16 13.83 11.55
CA GLY A 284 -16.49 14.29 12.74
C GLY A 284 -15.09 13.69 12.86
N LEU A 285 -14.38 14.14 13.88
CA LEU A 285 -13.03 13.66 14.18
C LEU A 285 -12.96 13.12 15.60
N PRO A 286 -12.25 12.00 15.80
CA PRO A 286 -12.01 11.48 17.13
C PRO A 286 -11.07 12.39 17.94
N SER A 287 -11.22 12.40 19.26
CA SER A 287 -10.50 13.29 20.17
C SER A 287 -9.00 12.93 20.37
N LYS A 288 -8.55 11.75 19.94
CA LYS A 288 -7.17 11.26 20.10
C LYS A 288 -6.61 10.71 18.78
N LEU A 289 -6.43 11.60 17.81
CA LEU A 289 -6.06 11.24 16.44
C LEU A 289 -4.79 10.40 16.29
N PRO A 290 -3.64 10.69 16.96
CA PRO A 290 -2.39 9.98 16.64
C PRO A 290 -2.41 8.49 16.99
N MET A 291 -2.94 8.12 18.15
CA MET A 291 -2.99 6.70 18.58
C MET A 291 -4.01 5.88 17.77
N GLU A 292 -5.13 6.47 17.43
CA GLU A 292 -6.20 5.77 16.71
C GLU A 292 -5.87 5.57 15.22
N LEU A 293 -5.07 6.45 14.62
CA LEU A 293 -4.58 6.27 13.23
C LEU A 293 -3.79 4.98 13.04
N LEU A 294 -3.12 4.49 14.08
CA LEU A 294 -2.31 3.26 14.03
C LEU A 294 -3.13 2.01 13.67
N GLY A 295 -4.45 2.01 13.94
CA GLY A 295 -5.35 0.90 13.61
C GLY A 295 -6.28 1.16 12.42
N HIS A 296 -6.43 2.42 11.99
CA HIS A 296 -7.46 2.81 11.00
C HIS A 296 -6.89 3.11 9.61
N ARG A 297 -5.67 3.61 9.51
CA ARG A 297 -5.07 3.92 8.21
C ARG A 297 -4.27 2.74 7.66
N PRO A 298 -4.68 2.20 6.50
CA PRO A 298 -4.00 1.03 5.92
C PRO A 298 -2.52 1.25 5.59
N ASP A 299 -2.11 2.46 5.19
CA ASP A 299 -0.71 2.81 4.91
C ASP A 299 0.16 2.83 6.18
N VAL A 300 -0.38 3.33 7.30
CA VAL A 300 0.30 3.30 8.60
C VAL A 300 0.41 1.87 9.11
N VAL A 301 -0.67 1.08 9.00
CA VAL A 301 -0.69 -0.34 9.35
C VAL A 301 0.34 -1.12 8.52
N ALA A 302 0.38 -0.91 7.21
CA ALA A 302 1.36 -1.56 6.32
C ALA A 302 2.80 -1.23 6.71
N SER A 303 3.11 0.06 6.94
CA SER A 303 4.46 0.48 7.33
C SER A 303 4.88 -0.09 8.70
N ARG A 304 3.94 -0.24 9.65
CA ARG A 304 4.18 -0.88 10.94
C ARG A 304 4.52 -2.37 10.80
N TRP A 305 3.79 -3.10 9.95
CA TRP A 305 4.09 -4.49 9.65
C TRP A 305 5.41 -4.65 8.90
N LYS A 306 5.80 -3.67 8.06
CA LYS A 306 7.11 -3.62 7.41
C LYS A 306 8.25 -3.54 8.44
N VAL A 307 8.12 -2.66 9.44
CA VAL A 307 9.11 -2.58 10.55
C VAL A 307 9.19 -3.90 11.30
N ALA A 308 8.04 -4.54 11.60
CA ALA A 308 8.01 -5.85 12.27
C ALA A 308 8.68 -6.95 11.43
N ALA A 309 8.48 -6.95 10.12
CA ALA A 309 9.13 -7.89 9.20
C ALA A 309 10.66 -7.70 9.17
N GLN A 310 11.13 -6.46 9.14
CA GLN A 310 12.57 -6.17 9.16
C GLN A 310 13.22 -6.47 10.51
N ALA A 311 12.51 -6.26 11.62
CA ALA A 311 12.98 -6.70 12.93
C ALA A 311 13.25 -8.22 12.95
N LYS A 312 12.36 -9.02 12.35
CA LYS A 312 12.54 -10.47 12.20
C LYS A 312 13.69 -10.83 11.26
N GLY A 313 13.94 -10.01 10.23
CA GLY A 313 15.14 -10.14 9.38
C GLY A 313 16.45 -9.98 10.18
N VAL A 314 16.49 -9.03 11.10
CA VAL A 314 17.63 -8.86 12.01
C VAL A 314 17.79 -10.08 12.93
N ASP A 315 16.68 -10.64 13.47
CA ASP A 315 16.72 -11.86 14.31
C ASP A 315 17.27 -13.06 13.51
N VAL A 316 16.84 -13.25 12.26
CA VAL A 316 17.37 -14.28 11.35
C VAL A 316 18.88 -14.11 11.16
N ALA A 317 19.33 -12.90 10.83
CA ALA A 317 20.75 -12.61 10.59
C ALA A 317 21.61 -12.81 11.85
N ARG A 318 21.07 -12.53 13.05
CA ARG A 318 21.71 -12.82 14.33
C ARG A 318 21.80 -14.33 14.58
N ALA A 319 20.76 -15.08 14.29
CA ALA A 319 20.74 -16.53 14.47
C ALA A 319 21.80 -17.25 13.60
N GLU A 320 22.18 -16.69 12.46
CA GLU A 320 23.25 -17.24 11.60
C GLU A 320 24.66 -17.22 12.24
N PHE A 321 24.86 -16.52 13.34
CA PHE A 321 26.12 -16.54 14.09
C PHE A 321 26.25 -17.77 15.00
N TYR A 322 25.20 -18.55 15.19
CA TYR A 322 25.16 -19.74 16.02
C TYR A 322 25.25 -21.03 15.17
N PRO A 323 25.64 -22.15 15.78
CA PRO A 323 25.67 -23.43 15.06
C PRO A 323 24.28 -23.86 14.59
N ASN A 324 24.15 -24.28 13.33
CA ASN A 324 22.96 -24.99 12.89
C ASN A 324 23.04 -26.45 13.32
N VAL A 325 21.92 -27.01 13.83
CA VAL A 325 21.81 -28.38 14.28
C VAL A 325 20.61 -29.02 13.60
N ASP A 326 20.90 -29.94 12.69
CA ASP A 326 19.88 -30.70 11.95
C ASP A 326 19.88 -32.16 12.41
N LEU A 327 18.72 -32.77 12.51
CA LEU A 327 18.58 -34.21 12.62
C LEU A 327 18.45 -34.79 11.21
N VAL A 328 19.42 -35.59 10.82
CA VAL A 328 19.45 -36.24 9.50
C VAL A 328 19.32 -37.76 9.64
N ALA A 329 18.56 -38.37 8.78
CA ALA A 329 18.49 -39.82 8.65
C ALA A 329 18.38 -40.20 7.18
N SER A 330 18.93 -41.36 6.85
CA SER A 330 18.78 -41.96 5.52
C SER A 330 18.61 -43.48 5.64
N ILE A 331 17.81 -44.03 4.77
CA ILE A 331 17.60 -45.47 4.66
C ILE A 331 17.47 -45.85 3.18
N GLY A 332 18.19 -46.85 2.75
CA GLY A 332 18.15 -47.22 1.32
C GLY A 332 19.13 -48.28 0.93
N TYR A 333 19.52 -48.28 -0.34
CA TYR A 333 20.42 -49.19 -0.95
C TYR A 333 21.53 -48.43 -1.69
N SER A 334 22.79 -48.88 -1.53
CA SER A 334 23.92 -48.24 -2.21
C SER A 334 24.95 -49.29 -2.61
N ALA A 335 25.41 -49.25 -3.86
CA ALA A 335 26.47 -50.11 -4.34
C ALA A 335 27.47 -49.33 -5.19
N VAL A 336 28.73 -49.58 -4.96
CA VAL A 336 29.85 -49.15 -5.78
C VAL A 336 30.41 -50.35 -6.50
N GLY A 337 30.38 -50.34 -7.83
CA GLY A 337 30.75 -51.49 -8.65
C GLY A 337 29.55 -52.37 -9.03
N GLY A 338 29.79 -53.35 -9.86
CA GLY A 338 28.78 -54.31 -10.31
C GLY A 338 27.87 -53.84 -11.45
N GLY A 339 26.75 -54.51 -11.59
CA GLY A 339 25.72 -54.26 -12.61
C GLY A 339 24.76 -53.12 -12.25
N VAL A 340 23.91 -52.75 -13.20
CA VAL A 340 22.98 -51.63 -13.05
C VAL A 340 21.96 -51.79 -11.92
N LEU A 341 21.54 -53.03 -11.59
CA LEU A 341 20.58 -53.33 -10.52
C LEU A 341 21.22 -53.99 -9.30
N GLU A 342 22.55 -54.12 -9.26
CA GLU A 342 23.29 -54.75 -8.17
C GLU A 342 23.00 -54.12 -6.81
N PHE A 343 22.76 -52.82 -6.79
CA PHE A 343 22.49 -52.08 -5.56
C PHE A 343 21.16 -52.47 -4.88
N LEU A 344 20.22 -53.11 -5.59
CA LEU A 344 18.92 -53.54 -5.00
C LEU A 344 19.04 -54.88 -4.23
N ASN A 345 20.24 -55.47 -4.11
CA ASN A 345 20.45 -56.65 -3.27
C ASN A 345 20.30 -56.32 -1.78
N ALA A 346 19.77 -57.26 -1.01
CA ALA A 346 19.58 -57.09 0.44
C ALA A 346 20.90 -56.79 1.18
N GLU A 347 22.03 -57.32 0.68
CA GLU A 347 23.37 -57.05 1.22
C GLU A 347 23.88 -55.63 1.02
N LYS A 348 23.22 -54.84 0.16
CA LYS A 348 23.54 -53.44 -0.16
C LYS A 348 22.66 -52.45 0.63
N PHE A 349 21.84 -52.95 1.54
CA PHE A 349 21.04 -52.12 2.43
C PHE A 349 21.92 -51.30 3.35
N THR A 350 21.61 -50.00 3.47
CA THR A 350 22.32 -49.08 4.32
C THR A 350 21.36 -48.11 5.02
N TYR A 351 21.70 -47.69 6.21
CA TYR A 351 21.00 -46.65 6.95
C TYR A 351 21.97 -45.80 7.75
N GLY A 352 21.59 -44.57 8.01
CA GLY A 352 22.31 -43.67 8.88
C GLY A 352 21.33 -42.73 9.61
N VAL A 353 21.60 -42.42 10.86
CA VAL A 353 20.84 -41.45 11.64
C VAL A 353 21.79 -40.74 12.60
N GLY A 354 21.62 -39.41 12.71
CA GLY A 354 22.42 -38.64 13.66
C GLY A 354 22.21 -37.13 13.54
N PRO A 355 22.74 -36.36 14.49
CA PRO A 355 22.79 -34.92 14.38
C PRO A 355 23.87 -34.48 13.38
N ALA A 356 23.55 -33.51 12.54
CA ALA A 356 24.51 -32.80 11.70
C ALA A 356 24.68 -31.36 12.25
N ILE A 357 25.90 -31.02 12.66
CA ILE A 357 26.21 -29.71 13.24
C ILE A 357 27.07 -28.93 12.25
N SER A 358 26.64 -27.72 11.90
CA SER A 358 27.38 -26.84 10.99
C SER A 358 27.56 -25.46 11.61
N LEU A 359 28.81 -25.02 11.73
CA LEU A 359 29.17 -23.68 12.17
C LEU A 359 30.29 -23.12 11.29
N PRO A 360 30.02 -22.12 10.45
CA PRO A 360 31.08 -21.46 9.69
C PRO A 360 31.98 -20.65 10.62
N ILE A 361 33.27 -21.03 10.72
CA ILE A 361 34.26 -20.37 11.59
C ILE A 361 34.79 -19.09 10.96
N PHE A 362 34.98 -19.08 9.64
CA PHE A 362 35.48 -17.93 8.89
C PHE A 362 34.75 -17.84 7.54
N ASP A 363 34.19 -16.66 7.25
CA ASP A 363 33.44 -16.38 6.04
C ASP A 363 33.78 -15.04 5.37
N GLY A 364 34.95 -14.46 5.70
CA GLY A 364 35.39 -13.18 5.15
C GLY A 364 34.53 -11.99 5.55
N GLY A 365 33.74 -12.09 6.63
CA GLY A 365 32.85 -11.03 7.11
C GLY A 365 31.45 -11.04 6.51
N ARG A 366 31.08 -12.08 5.75
CA ARG A 366 29.76 -12.19 5.08
C ARG A 366 28.60 -12.01 6.06
N ARG A 367 28.58 -12.74 7.18
CA ARG A 367 27.52 -12.66 8.20
C ARG A 367 27.44 -11.28 8.87
N ARG A 368 28.57 -10.64 9.16
CA ARG A 368 28.59 -9.28 9.69
C ARG A 368 28.00 -8.28 8.70
N SER A 369 28.36 -8.39 7.43
CA SER A 369 27.79 -7.53 6.39
C SER A 369 26.28 -7.78 6.20
N GLN A 370 25.82 -9.03 6.30
CA GLN A 370 24.41 -9.39 6.23
C GLN A 370 23.62 -8.84 7.44
N LEU A 371 24.15 -8.97 8.67
CA LEU A 371 23.53 -8.36 9.85
C LEU A 371 23.50 -6.82 9.75
N SER A 372 24.56 -6.20 9.23
CA SER A 372 24.59 -4.76 8.97
C SER A 372 23.54 -4.34 7.94
N GLN A 373 23.37 -5.13 6.87
CA GLN A 373 22.34 -4.90 5.85
C GLN A 373 20.93 -4.98 6.45
N GLU A 374 20.62 -6.01 7.23
CA GLU A 374 19.28 -6.16 7.85
C GLU A 374 19.04 -5.06 8.91
N SER A 375 20.08 -4.65 9.68
CA SER A 375 19.98 -3.54 10.63
C SER A 375 19.68 -2.22 9.91
N ALA A 376 20.39 -1.90 8.83
CA ALA A 376 20.12 -0.72 8.02
C ALA A 376 18.75 -0.80 7.33
N GLY A 377 18.30 -2.01 6.94
CA GLY A 377 16.96 -2.25 6.42
C GLY A 377 15.86 -1.95 7.45
N TYR A 378 16.10 -2.31 8.71
CA TYR A 378 15.22 -1.94 9.81
C TYR A 378 15.16 -0.42 10.01
N ASP A 379 16.31 0.26 10.04
CA ASP A 379 16.39 1.72 10.18
C ASP A 379 15.62 2.42 9.05
N ALA A 380 15.80 1.98 7.82
CA ALA A 380 15.05 2.50 6.67
C ALA A 380 13.52 2.27 6.80
N ALA A 381 13.11 1.13 7.35
CA ALA A 381 11.69 0.85 7.58
C ALA A 381 11.11 1.73 8.68
N VAL A 382 11.84 2.00 9.75
CA VAL A 382 11.44 2.93 10.84
C VAL A 382 11.33 4.35 10.30
N ALA A 383 12.33 4.83 9.56
CA ALA A 383 12.29 6.16 8.94
C ALA A 383 11.09 6.30 8.00
N GLN A 384 10.79 5.26 7.21
CA GLN A 384 9.60 5.24 6.35
C GLN A 384 8.28 5.26 7.15
N TYR A 385 8.20 4.50 8.24
CA TYR A 385 7.05 4.54 9.16
C TYR A 385 6.84 5.94 9.72
N ASN A 386 7.89 6.58 10.23
CA ASN A 386 7.86 7.94 10.75
C ASN A 386 7.36 8.94 9.70
N GLN A 387 7.89 8.84 8.46
CA GLN A 387 7.45 9.70 7.35
C GLN A 387 5.97 9.46 6.98
N THR A 388 5.52 8.21 6.98
CA THR A 388 4.13 7.85 6.69
C THR A 388 3.20 8.45 7.74
N LEU A 389 3.58 8.39 9.02
CA LEU A 389 2.81 8.97 10.12
C LEU A 389 2.70 10.49 10.00
N VAL A 390 3.81 11.18 9.76
CA VAL A 390 3.83 12.65 9.53
C VAL A 390 2.95 13.03 8.34
N ASN A 391 3.06 12.30 7.22
CA ASN A 391 2.23 12.55 6.04
C ASN A 391 0.74 12.29 6.29
N ALA A 392 0.41 11.28 7.10
CA ALA A 392 -0.96 10.98 7.50
C ALA A 392 -1.58 12.15 8.27
N LEU A 393 -0.89 12.64 9.30
CA LEU A 393 -1.34 13.77 10.11
C LEU A 393 -1.45 15.05 9.29
N LYS A 394 -0.45 15.35 8.46
CA LYS A 394 -0.49 16.46 7.52
C LYS A 394 -1.71 16.36 6.59
N GLY A 395 -1.97 15.18 6.02
CA GLY A 395 -3.09 14.96 5.12
C GLY A 395 -4.44 15.26 5.77
N ILE A 396 -4.64 14.87 7.02
CA ILE A 396 -5.85 15.15 7.79
C ILE A 396 -5.97 16.66 8.06
N SER A 397 -4.91 17.28 8.58
CA SER A 397 -4.89 18.72 8.86
C SER A 397 -5.20 19.55 7.61
N ASP A 398 -4.59 19.22 6.47
CA ASP A 398 -4.86 19.88 5.19
C ASP A 398 -6.34 19.80 4.78
N GLN A 399 -6.99 18.63 4.97
CA GLN A 399 -8.42 18.48 4.63
C GLN A 399 -9.32 19.24 5.58
N LEU A 400 -8.99 19.35 6.87
CA LEU A 400 -9.74 20.14 7.84
C LEU A 400 -9.71 21.63 7.51
N ILE A 401 -8.51 22.15 7.23
CA ILE A 401 -8.33 23.55 6.81
C ILE A 401 -9.14 23.83 5.54
N ARG A 402 -9.08 22.92 4.56
CA ARG A 402 -9.87 23.04 3.33
C ARG A 402 -11.37 23.01 3.61
N MET A 403 -11.85 22.11 4.47
CA MET A 403 -13.27 21.99 4.78
C MET A 403 -13.82 23.28 5.37
N HIS A 404 -13.16 23.82 6.38
CA HIS A 404 -13.53 25.10 6.98
C HIS A 404 -13.52 26.24 5.95
N SER A 405 -12.48 26.31 5.10
CA SER A 405 -12.39 27.30 4.03
C SER A 405 -13.53 27.15 3.01
N MET A 406 -13.87 25.92 2.61
CA MET A 406 -14.96 25.69 1.63
C MET A 406 -16.33 26.08 2.17
N GLU A 407 -16.61 25.89 3.45
CA GLU A 407 -17.87 26.37 4.08
C GLU A 407 -18.01 27.89 3.98
N LEU A 408 -16.97 28.63 4.29
CA LEU A 408 -16.97 30.11 4.17
C LEU A 408 -17.12 30.54 2.70
N GLN A 409 -16.38 29.89 1.78
CA GLN A 409 -16.43 30.20 0.35
C GLN A 409 -17.81 29.90 -0.25
N GLU A 410 -18.49 28.82 0.16
CA GLU A 410 -19.86 28.53 -0.29
C GLU A 410 -20.82 29.64 0.11
N GLY A 411 -20.72 30.12 1.34
CA GLY A 411 -21.54 31.26 1.80
C GLY A 411 -21.29 32.57 1.02
N PHE A 412 -20.01 32.83 0.67
CA PHE A 412 -19.68 34.02 -0.16
C PHE A 412 -20.13 33.87 -1.61
N ALA A 413 -19.96 32.67 -2.20
CA ALA A 413 -20.38 32.37 -3.56
C ALA A 413 -21.90 32.52 -3.73
N ALA A 414 -22.71 32.01 -2.78
CA ALA A 414 -24.16 32.17 -2.78
C ALA A 414 -24.60 33.64 -2.73
N LYS A 415 -23.94 34.44 -1.89
CA LYS A 415 -24.19 35.90 -1.82
C LYS A 415 -23.84 36.61 -3.13
N SER A 416 -22.73 36.20 -3.76
CA SER A 416 -22.28 36.73 -5.06
C SER A 416 -23.27 36.42 -6.18
N VAL A 417 -23.77 35.20 -6.25
CA VAL A 417 -24.80 34.79 -7.21
C VAL A 417 -26.09 35.63 -7.00
N ALA A 418 -26.58 35.74 -5.75
CA ALA A 418 -27.76 36.50 -5.46
C ALA A 418 -27.62 37.99 -5.85
N SER A 419 -26.44 38.59 -5.69
CA SER A 419 -26.16 39.95 -6.08
C SER A 419 -26.08 40.14 -7.60
N ALA A 420 -25.39 39.20 -8.29
CA ALA A 420 -25.29 39.21 -9.74
C ALA A 420 -26.66 38.99 -10.41
N GLN A 421 -27.52 38.13 -9.86
CA GLN A 421 -28.88 37.90 -10.33
C GLN A 421 -29.70 39.19 -10.27
N ARG A 422 -29.68 39.91 -9.12
CA ARG A 422 -30.37 41.19 -8.99
C ARG A 422 -29.89 42.20 -10.03
N THR A 423 -28.58 42.30 -10.24
CA THR A 423 -27.99 43.20 -11.24
C THR A 423 -28.47 42.87 -12.65
N TYR A 424 -28.48 41.59 -13.03
CA TYR A 424 -28.99 41.11 -14.31
C TYR A 424 -30.48 41.43 -14.51
N ASP A 425 -31.32 41.24 -13.48
CA ASP A 425 -32.77 41.51 -13.54
C ASP A 425 -33.00 43.03 -13.72
N ILE A 426 -32.27 43.90 -13.04
CA ILE A 426 -32.35 45.35 -13.17
C ILE A 426 -31.93 45.77 -14.59
N ALA A 427 -30.77 45.31 -15.07
CA ALA A 427 -30.27 45.65 -16.39
C ALA A 427 -31.25 45.22 -17.50
N THR A 428 -31.83 44.03 -17.40
CA THR A 428 -32.80 43.52 -18.35
C THR A 428 -34.10 44.32 -18.38
N LYS A 429 -34.59 44.71 -17.17
CA LYS A 429 -35.78 45.60 -17.05
C LYS A 429 -35.50 46.99 -17.64
N ALA A 430 -34.35 47.56 -17.37
CA ALA A 430 -33.96 48.88 -17.89
C ALA A 430 -33.82 48.85 -19.43
N TYR A 431 -33.19 47.81 -19.99
CA TYR A 431 -33.09 47.64 -21.44
C TYR A 431 -34.45 47.47 -22.13
N ARG A 432 -35.35 46.69 -21.55
CA ARG A 432 -36.73 46.55 -22.07
C ARG A 432 -37.49 47.87 -22.07
N GLY A 433 -37.23 48.71 -21.07
CA GLY A 433 -37.83 50.08 -20.94
C GLY A 433 -37.09 51.13 -21.78
N GLY A 434 -36.05 50.82 -22.52
CA GLY A 434 -35.29 51.77 -23.33
C GLY A 434 -34.39 52.71 -22.50
N LEU A 435 -34.15 52.41 -21.22
CA LEU A 435 -33.37 53.23 -20.31
C LEU A 435 -31.85 52.94 -20.30
N THR A 436 -31.40 51.86 -20.97
CA THR A 436 -30.01 51.43 -21.10
C THR A 436 -29.79 50.70 -22.40
N ASP A 437 -28.52 50.54 -22.78
CA ASP A 437 -28.11 49.77 -23.96
C ASP A 437 -27.96 48.26 -23.66
N TYR A 438 -27.80 47.48 -24.72
CA TYR A 438 -27.65 46.02 -24.65
C TYR A 438 -26.35 45.62 -23.93
N LEU A 439 -25.26 46.41 -24.05
CA LEU A 439 -23.96 46.08 -23.48
C LEU A 439 -24.03 45.90 -21.96
N ASN A 440 -24.87 46.73 -21.27
CA ASN A 440 -25.07 46.61 -19.84
C ASN A 440 -25.75 45.28 -19.45
N VAL A 441 -26.70 44.78 -20.26
CA VAL A 441 -27.34 43.48 -20.05
C VAL A 441 -26.34 42.37 -20.26
N LEU A 442 -25.55 42.41 -21.34
CA LEU A 442 -24.52 41.44 -21.64
C LEU A 442 -23.46 41.31 -20.54
N ASN A 443 -23.00 42.45 -20.04
CA ASN A 443 -22.04 42.49 -18.92
C ASN A 443 -22.61 41.88 -17.63
N ALA A 444 -23.84 42.23 -17.29
CA ALA A 444 -24.54 41.69 -16.12
C ALA A 444 -24.79 40.19 -16.23
N GLN A 445 -25.19 39.71 -17.41
CA GLN A 445 -25.38 38.30 -17.75
C GLN A 445 -24.07 37.52 -17.61
N THR A 446 -23.01 38.01 -18.21
CA THR A 446 -21.69 37.34 -18.15
C THR A 446 -21.24 37.19 -16.69
N ARG A 447 -21.39 38.22 -15.87
CA ARG A 447 -21.07 38.17 -14.44
C ARG A 447 -21.93 37.17 -13.69
N LEU A 448 -23.23 37.09 -13.96
CA LEU A 448 -24.14 36.13 -13.33
C LEU A 448 -23.67 34.68 -13.62
N PHE A 449 -23.43 34.35 -14.85
CA PHE A 449 -23.00 33.00 -15.21
C PHE A 449 -21.62 32.64 -14.62
N GLN A 450 -20.68 33.58 -14.58
CA GLN A 450 -19.40 33.36 -13.90
C GLN A 450 -19.60 33.04 -12.42
N GLN A 451 -20.45 33.78 -11.72
CA GLN A 451 -20.72 33.52 -10.29
C GLN A 451 -21.45 32.17 -10.08
N GLN A 452 -22.39 31.82 -10.93
CA GLN A 452 -23.06 30.50 -10.87
C GLN A 452 -22.07 29.35 -11.09
N LEU A 453 -21.13 29.47 -12.03
CA LEU A 453 -20.06 28.48 -12.24
C LEU A 453 -19.17 28.35 -11.00
N VAL A 454 -18.75 29.48 -10.42
CA VAL A 454 -17.94 29.50 -9.18
C VAL A 454 -18.69 28.84 -8.02
N GLU A 455 -19.97 29.13 -7.83
CA GLU A 455 -20.79 28.50 -6.79
C GLU A 455 -20.81 26.97 -6.93
N GLN A 456 -21.07 26.45 -8.17
CA GLN A 456 -21.08 25.01 -8.40
C GLN A 456 -19.69 24.37 -8.22
N GLN A 457 -18.62 25.06 -8.59
CA GLN A 457 -17.24 24.60 -8.36
C GLN A 457 -16.92 24.51 -6.86
N VAL A 458 -17.27 25.52 -6.08
CA VAL A 458 -17.06 25.53 -4.62
C VAL A 458 -17.88 24.41 -3.96
N ARG A 459 -19.14 24.21 -4.38
CA ARG A 459 -19.97 23.11 -3.87
C ARG A 459 -19.36 21.74 -4.18
N ALA A 460 -18.92 21.51 -5.41
CA ALA A 460 -18.24 20.27 -5.80
C ALA A 460 -16.90 20.09 -5.03
N ALA A 461 -16.13 21.16 -4.85
CA ALA A 461 -14.88 21.14 -4.08
C ALA A 461 -15.14 20.78 -2.60
N ARG A 462 -16.22 21.27 -1.99
CA ARG A 462 -16.63 20.90 -0.63
C ARG A 462 -16.92 19.39 -0.53
N LEU A 463 -17.70 18.85 -1.46
CA LEU A 463 -17.97 17.42 -1.52
C LEU A 463 -16.69 16.59 -1.71
N ALA A 464 -15.78 17.02 -2.58
CA ALA A 464 -14.50 16.35 -2.81
C ALA A 464 -13.57 16.44 -1.59
N THR A 465 -13.58 17.56 -0.86
CA THR A 465 -12.80 17.72 0.39
C THR A 465 -13.32 16.77 1.46
N HIS A 466 -14.63 16.59 1.58
CA HIS A 466 -15.23 15.60 2.47
C HIS A 466 -14.72 14.18 2.12
N ALA A 467 -14.78 13.77 0.85
CA ALA A 467 -14.24 12.48 0.42
C ALA A 467 -12.73 12.37 0.74
N GLY A 468 -11.97 13.44 0.52
CA GLY A 468 -10.56 13.53 0.86
C GLY A 468 -10.29 13.34 2.35
N LEU A 469 -11.11 13.93 3.22
CA LEU A 469 -10.98 13.77 4.67
C LEU A 469 -11.28 12.33 5.10
N VAL A 470 -12.34 11.72 4.58
CA VAL A 470 -12.69 10.32 4.89
C VAL A 470 -11.56 9.37 4.46
N VAL A 471 -11.00 9.55 3.27
CA VAL A 471 -9.85 8.77 2.80
C VAL A 471 -8.61 9.03 3.67
N ALA A 472 -8.36 10.28 4.06
CA ALA A 472 -7.25 10.64 4.95
C ALA A 472 -7.39 10.02 6.36
N LEU A 473 -8.60 9.75 6.81
CA LEU A 473 -8.90 9.05 8.06
C LEU A 473 -8.83 7.52 7.94
N GLY A 474 -8.68 6.95 6.75
CA GLY A 474 -8.64 5.49 6.54
C GLY A 474 -9.95 4.88 6.08
N GLY A 475 -11.00 5.67 5.75
CA GLY A 475 -12.23 5.21 5.13
C GLY A 475 -13.10 4.27 5.97
N GLY A 476 -12.97 4.28 7.30
CA GLY A 476 -13.71 3.39 8.20
C GLY A 476 -13.21 1.93 8.21
N LEU A 477 -12.09 1.66 7.55
CA LEU A 477 -11.46 0.35 7.54
C LEU A 477 -10.71 0.15 8.86
N MET A 478 -11.29 -0.58 9.80
CA MET A 478 -10.61 -0.94 11.06
C MET A 478 -9.69 -2.15 10.84
N ASP A 479 -8.47 -2.09 11.34
CA ASP A 479 -7.64 -3.29 11.48
C ASP A 479 -8.20 -4.15 12.61
N LYS A 480 -8.89 -5.24 12.24
CA LYS A 480 -9.41 -6.23 13.20
C LYS A 480 -8.31 -7.13 13.78
N GLN A 481 -7.08 -7.00 13.28
CA GLN A 481 -5.93 -7.76 13.79
C GLN A 481 -5.19 -6.92 14.83
N GLU A 482 -4.88 -7.52 15.98
CA GLU A 482 -3.94 -6.93 16.93
C GLU A 482 -2.64 -6.56 16.19
N GLY A 483 -2.19 -5.32 16.37
CA GLY A 483 -0.91 -4.89 15.84
C GLY A 483 0.23 -5.81 16.31
N PRO A 484 1.41 -5.77 15.66
CA PRO A 484 2.56 -6.52 16.13
C PRO A 484 2.80 -6.13 17.59
N LYS A 485 2.82 -7.13 18.50
CA LYS A 485 3.28 -6.89 19.87
C LYS A 485 4.64 -6.23 19.75
N GLU A 486 4.85 -5.11 20.43
CA GLU A 486 6.14 -4.45 20.45
C GLU A 486 7.21 -5.53 20.69
N ALA A 487 8.05 -5.76 19.71
CA ALA A 487 9.23 -6.60 19.90
C ALA A 487 10.04 -5.88 20.99
N LYS A 488 9.97 -6.37 22.23
CA LYS A 488 10.90 -5.95 23.26
C LYS A 488 12.27 -6.25 22.67
N MET A 489 12.99 -5.23 22.22
CA MET A 489 14.41 -5.37 21.96
C MET A 489 14.99 -5.90 23.26
N VAL A 490 15.49 -7.12 23.21
CA VAL A 490 16.24 -7.69 24.34
C VAL A 490 17.36 -6.70 24.61
N PRO A 491 17.40 -6.06 25.80
CA PRO A 491 18.48 -5.14 26.09
C PRO A 491 19.79 -5.91 25.99
N GLU A 492 20.76 -5.37 25.31
CA GLU A 492 22.10 -5.90 25.06
C GLU A 492 22.97 -5.79 26.33
N THR A 493 22.52 -6.36 27.45
CA THR A 493 23.32 -6.51 28.65
C THR A 493 23.13 -7.90 29.23
N VAL A 494 23.69 -8.88 28.53
CA VAL A 494 24.21 -10.04 29.24
C VAL A 494 25.61 -9.59 29.77
N ASP A 495 25.60 -9.09 30.98
CA ASP A 495 26.82 -8.76 31.71
C ASP A 495 27.61 -10.07 31.95
N VAL A 496 28.58 -10.34 31.10
CA VAL A 496 29.45 -11.53 31.14
C VAL A 496 30.36 -11.50 32.39
N ARG A 497 30.30 -10.46 33.23
CA ARG A 497 31.09 -10.36 34.48
C ARG A 497 30.55 -11.17 35.66
N ALA A 498 29.29 -11.64 35.60
CA ALA A 498 28.72 -12.40 36.73
C ALA A 498 29.01 -13.92 36.70
N ALA A 499 29.68 -14.44 35.68
CA ALA A 499 29.99 -15.87 35.55
C ALA A 499 31.40 -16.26 35.98
N SER A 500 32.24 -15.32 36.50
CA SER A 500 33.61 -15.61 36.96
C SER A 500 33.74 -15.68 38.50
N GLU A 501 32.64 -15.56 39.25
CA GLU A 501 32.66 -15.67 40.72
C GLU A 501 31.65 -16.72 41.25
N ARG A 502 31.67 -17.91 40.66
CA ARG A 502 31.13 -19.13 41.34
C ARG A 502 31.93 -20.35 40.94
#